data_84161478210542674d92bf31d37f7ba6
#
_entry.id   84161478210542674d92bf31d37f7ba6
#
_cell.length_a   1.000
_cell.length_b   1.000
_cell.length_c   1.000
_cell.angle_alpha   90.00
_cell.angle_beta   90.00
_cell.angle_gamma   90.00
#
_symmetry.space_group_name_H-M   'P 1'
#
loop_
_entity.id
_entity.type
_entity.pdbx_description
1 polymer ?
#
loop_
_entity_poly.entity_id
_entity_poly.type
_entity_poly.pdbx_seq_one_letter_code
_entity_poly.pdbx_strand_id
1 'polypeptide(L)'
;FASGNGFHASPANEYKFMICTAPSGAYFAGKIKVLIEEKYARAANGGVGFAKAGGNYAAQFYPTQLAIEKGYNQVIWTDDNTHEYI
;
A
#
# COMPACT_ATOMS: atom_id res chain seq x y z
N PHE A 1 16.09 2.87 4.68
CA PHE A 1 16.07 1.42 4.48
C PHE A 1 17.21 0.76 5.25
N ALA A 2 17.03 -0.53 5.58
CA ALA A 2 18.07 -1.35 6.19
C ALA A 2 19.23 -1.59 5.21
N SER A 3 20.47 -1.55 5.66
CA SER A 3 21.66 -1.64 4.81
C SER A 3 22.74 -2.59 5.32
N GLY A 4 22.51 -3.25 6.45
CA GLY A 4 23.46 -4.22 7.01
C GLY A 4 23.66 -5.45 6.15
N ASN A 5 24.76 -6.14 6.34
CA ASN A 5 25.11 -7.39 5.67
C ASN A 5 24.58 -8.59 6.49
N GLY A 6 23.81 -9.46 5.85
CA GLY A 6 23.33 -10.68 6.49
C GLY A 6 22.07 -11.25 5.83
N PHE A 7 21.84 -12.54 6.04
CA PHE A 7 20.66 -13.28 5.57
C PHE A 7 19.74 -13.70 6.73
N HIS A 8 19.82 -13.01 7.88
CA HIS A 8 19.02 -13.33 9.04
C HIS A 8 17.68 -12.60 9.00
N ALA A 9 16.61 -13.29 9.39
CA ALA A 9 15.31 -12.69 9.65
C ALA A 9 15.32 -12.02 11.03
N SER A 10 15.96 -10.86 11.12
CA SER A 10 16.11 -10.07 12.35
C SER A 10 16.10 -8.59 12.03
N PRO A 11 15.82 -7.72 13.03
CA PRO A 11 15.99 -6.29 12.85
C PRO A 11 17.42 -5.96 12.41
N ALA A 12 17.55 -5.03 11.47
CA ALA A 12 18.84 -4.53 11.03
C ALA A 12 19.44 -3.61 12.11
N ASN A 13 20.77 -3.58 12.19
CA ASN A 13 21.53 -2.67 13.06
C ASN A 13 22.12 -1.48 12.30
N GLU A 14 22.00 -1.48 10.99
CA GLU A 14 22.46 -0.40 10.11
C GLU A 14 21.36 0.06 9.18
N TYR A 15 21.25 1.36 8.99
CA TYR A 15 20.21 1.96 8.16
C TYR A 15 20.77 3.08 7.30
N LYS A 16 20.21 3.26 6.10
CA LYS A 16 20.46 4.44 5.26
C LYS A 16 19.18 5.28 5.20
N PHE A 17 19.35 6.58 5.42
CA PHE A 17 18.32 7.57 5.26
C PHE A 17 18.61 8.40 4.02
N MET A 18 17.61 8.58 3.14
CA MET A 18 17.71 9.40 1.94
C MET A 18 16.48 10.29 1.82
N ILE A 19 16.67 11.51 1.37
CA ILE A 19 15.61 12.42 0.96
C ILE A 19 15.75 12.65 -0.54
N CYS A 20 14.70 12.33 -1.29
CA CYS A 20 14.61 12.60 -2.71
C CYS A 20 13.46 13.56 -2.97
N THR A 21 13.68 14.54 -3.83
CA THR A 21 12.64 15.49 -4.27
C THR A 21 12.43 15.37 -5.76
N ALA A 22 11.19 15.45 -6.19
CA ALA A 22 10.83 15.47 -7.61
C ALA A 22 9.63 16.41 -7.82
N PRO A 23 9.52 17.11 -8.96
CA PRO A 23 8.31 17.83 -9.31
C PRO A 23 7.14 16.85 -9.39
N SER A 24 5.98 17.26 -8.85
CA SER A 24 4.77 16.45 -8.88
C SER A 24 3.58 17.31 -9.25
N GLY A 25 2.77 16.84 -10.20
CA GLY A 25 1.48 17.42 -10.55
C GLY A 25 0.33 16.75 -9.76
N ALA A 26 -0.89 17.04 -10.17
CA ALA A 26 -2.07 16.37 -9.63
C ALA A 26 -2.02 14.86 -9.92
N TYR A 27 -2.32 14.05 -8.90
CA TYR A 27 -2.31 12.59 -9.03
C TYR A 27 -3.41 12.10 -9.98
N PHE A 28 -4.57 12.73 -9.96
CA PHE A 28 -5.67 12.48 -10.89
C PHE A 28 -6.13 13.78 -11.58
N ALA A 29 -6.43 13.68 -12.87
CA ALA A 29 -6.98 14.78 -13.66
C ALA A 29 -8.52 14.70 -13.69
N GLY A 30 -9.19 15.17 -12.64
CA GLY A 30 -10.65 15.24 -12.57
C GLY A 30 -11.29 14.11 -11.73
N LYS A 31 -12.56 13.80 -12.05
CA LYS A 31 -13.33 12.78 -11.32
C LYS A 31 -12.81 11.39 -11.63
N ILE A 32 -12.76 10.55 -10.62
CA ILE A 32 -12.37 9.15 -10.71
C ILE A 32 -13.50 8.23 -10.27
N LYS A 33 -13.50 7.01 -10.80
CA LYS A 33 -14.33 5.91 -10.32
C LYS A 33 -13.52 5.07 -9.36
N VAL A 34 -14.05 4.78 -8.20
CA VAL A 34 -13.40 3.94 -7.18
C VAL A 34 -14.22 2.70 -6.90
N LEU A 35 -13.54 1.57 -6.68
CA LEU A 35 -14.13 0.34 -6.19
C LEU A 35 -14.02 0.33 -4.67
N ILE A 36 -15.12 0.05 -3.96
CA ILE A 36 -15.07 -0.32 -2.55
C ILE A 36 -14.69 -1.79 -2.50
N GLU A 37 -13.56 -2.08 -1.85
CA GLU A 37 -13.01 -3.43 -1.79
C GLU A 37 -13.59 -4.18 -0.59
N GLU A 38 -14.21 -5.32 -0.85
CA GLU A 38 -14.91 -6.13 0.15
C GLU A 38 -14.31 -7.55 0.28
N LYS A 39 -13.18 -7.81 -0.37
CA LYS A 39 -12.56 -9.13 -0.38
C LYS A 39 -11.10 -9.12 0.09
N TYR A 40 -10.36 -8.13 -0.35
CA TYR A 40 -8.94 -8.00 -0.05
C TYR A 40 -8.74 -6.93 1.01
N ALA A 41 -7.82 -7.18 1.94
CA ALA A 41 -7.42 -6.19 2.93
C ALA A 41 -6.10 -5.53 2.55
N ARG A 42 -5.98 -4.24 2.77
CA ARG A 42 -4.73 -3.51 2.62
C ARG A 42 -3.74 -3.84 3.74
N ALA A 43 -4.25 -4.03 4.94
CA ALA A 43 -3.48 -4.27 6.15
C ALA A 43 -4.33 -5.06 7.15
N ALA A 44 -3.69 -5.97 7.86
CA ALA A 44 -4.34 -6.75 8.92
C ALA A 44 -4.32 -6.01 10.26
N ASN A 45 -5.32 -6.27 11.10
CA ASN A 45 -5.33 -5.80 12.48
C ASN A 45 -4.13 -6.37 13.25
N GLY A 46 -3.44 -5.52 14.02
CA GLY A 46 -2.19 -5.89 14.71
C GLY A 46 -0.97 -6.05 13.80
N GLY A 47 -1.12 -5.83 12.50
CA GLY A 47 -0.03 -5.87 11.52
C GLY A 47 0.75 -4.56 11.40
N VAL A 48 1.49 -4.42 10.31
CA VAL A 48 2.40 -3.29 10.06
C VAL A 48 1.85 -2.24 9.09
N GLY A 49 0.53 -2.19 8.91
CA GLY A 49 -0.13 -1.26 8.00
C GLY A 49 0.13 0.22 8.29
N PHE A 50 0.51 0.57 9.52
CA PHE A 50 0.90 1.92 9.92
C PHE A 50 2.26 2.36 9.35
N ALA A 51 3.10 1.41 8.95
CA ALA A 51 4.45 1.70 8.46
C ALA A 51 4.45 2.07 6.98
N LYS A 52 5.26 3.06 6.60
CA LYS A 52 5.51 3.40 5.19
C LYS A 52 6.53 2.42 4.60
N ALA A 53 6.10 1.18 4.39
CA ALA A 53 6.92 0.06 3.93
C ALA A 53 6.46 -0.46 2.57
N GLY A 54 7.41 -0.82 1.70
CA GLY A 54 7.15 -1.28 0.34
C GLY A 54 6.22 -2.50 0.26
N GLY A 55 6.31 -3.42 1.21
CA GLY A 55 5.44 -4.59 1.30
C GLY A 55 3.96 -4.25 1.46
N ASN A 56 3.65 -3.16 2.19
CA ASN A 56 2.28 -2.68 2.35
C ASN A 56 1.69 -2.18 1.03
N TYR A 57 2.52 -1.64 0.14
CA TYR A 57 2.05 -1.20 -1.18
C TYR A 57 1.96 -2.35 -2.17
N ALA A 58 2.89 -3.28 -2.11
CA ALA A 58 2.88 -4.46 -2.97
C ALA A 58 1.60 -5.29 -2.79
N ALA A 59 1.11 -5.42 -1.56
CA ALA A 59 -0.16 -6.10 -1.27
C ALA A 59 -1.38 -5.47 -1.97
N GLN A 60 -1.31 -4.19 -2.33
CA GLN A 60 -2.39 -3.46 -3.00
C GLN A 60 -2.38 -3.65 -4.52
N PHE A 61 -1.29 -4.08 -5.12
CA PHE A 61 -1.14 -4.09 -6.58
C PHE A 61 -2.13 -5.04 -7.25
N TYR A 62 -2.27 -6.24 -6.76
CA TYR A 62 -3.17 -7.21 -7.35
C TYR A 62 -4.65 -6.79 -7.27
N PRO A 63 -5.22 -6.41 -6.12
CA PRO A 63 -6.60 -5.92 -6.05
C PRO A 63 -6.83 -4.65 -6.88
N THR A 64 -5.87 -3.74 -6.90
CA THR A 64 -5.95 -2.53 -7.73
C THR A 64 -5.97 -2.87 -9.21
N GLN A 65 -5.18 -3.83 -9.65
CA GLN A 65 -5.20 -4.30 -11.03
C GLN A 65 -6.57 -4.88 -11.42
N LEU A 66 -7.15 -5.70 -10.55
CA LEU A 66 -8.51 -6.23 -10.76
C LEU A 66 -9.58 -5.12 -10.85
N ALA A 67 -9.43 -4.06 -10.06
CA ALA A 67 -10.34 -2.91 -10.11
C ALA A 67 -10.18 -2.15 -11.45
N ILE A 68 -8.96 -1.96 -11.92
CA ILE A 68 -8.65 -1.31 -13.21
C ILE A 68 -9.27 -2.12 -14.37
N GLU A 69 -9.16 -3.43 -14.37
CA GLU A 69 -9.77 -4.32 -15.37
C GLU A 69 -11.28 -4.21 -15.42
N LYS A 70 -11.92 -3.87 -14.29
CA LYS A 70 -13.35 -3.57 -14.17
C LYS A 70 -13.73 -2.12 -14.53
N GLY A 71 -12.78 -1.29 -14.95
CA GLY A 71 -13.00 0.11 -15.33
C GLY A 71 -13.01 1.11 -14.20
N TYR A 72 -12.49 0.75 -13.03
CA TYR A 72 -12.25 1.67 -11.92
C TYR A 72 -10.85 2.27 -12.01
N ASN A 73 -10.66 3.43 -11.40
CA ASN A 73 -9.36 4.10 -11.38
C ASN A 73 -8.56 3.78 -10.11
N GLN A 74 -9.26 3.43 -9.03
CA GLN A 74 -8.64 3.21 -7.72
C GLN A 74 -9.57 2.37 -6.82
N VAL A 75 -9.06 1.96 -5.68
CA VAL A 75 -9.74 1.17 -4.65
C VAL A 75 -9.87 1.99 -3.38
N ILE A 76 -11.04 1.94 -2.75
CA ILE A 76 -11.25 2.33 -1.35
C ILE A 76 -11.21 1.06 -0.52
N TRP A 77 -10.31 1.04 0.45
CA TRP A 77 -10.12 -0.10 1.34
C TRP A 77 -11.09 -0.05 2.51
N THR A 78 -11.58 -1.20 2.89
CA THR A 78 -12.41 -1.41 4.07
C THR A 78 -11.62 -2.14 5.16
N ASP A 79 -12.18 -2.23 6.36
CA ASP A 79 -11.58 -2.97 7.46
C ASP A 79 -11.37 -4.46 7.09
N ASP A 80 -10.33 -5.07 7.66
CA ASP A 80 -9.89 -6.43 7.33
C ASP A 80 -10.74 -7.54 7.97
N ASN A 81 -11.65 -7.18 8.86
CA ASN A 81 -12.44 -8.15 9.62
C ASN A 81 -13.84 -8.34 9.03
N THR A 82 -14.59 -7.24 8.87
CA THR A 82 -15.99 -7.29 8.43
C THR A 82 -16.22 -6.69 7.06
N HIS A 83 -15.30 -5.86 6.57
CA HIS A 83 -15.44 -5.04 5.37
C HIS A 83 -16.65 -4.07 5.41
N GLU A 84 -17.07 -3.64 6.59
CA GLU A 84 -18.20 -2.73 6.80
C GLU A 84 -17.77 -1.27 6.96
N TYR A 85 -16.52 -1.02 7.31
CA TYR A 85 -15.99 0.30 7.64
C TYR A 85 -14.84 0.71 6.72
N ILE A 86 -14.69 2.04 6.50
CA ILE A 86 -13.61 2.67 5.72
C ILE A 86 -12.57 3.29 6.66
#